data_dd2f3f8452d10ac92838d6aa132b824f
#
_entry.id   dd2f3f8452d10ac92838d6aa132b824f
#
_cell.length_a   1.000
_cell.length_b   1.000
_cell.length_c   1.000
_cell.angle_alpha   90.00
_cell.angle_beta   90.00
_cell.angle_gamma   90.00
#
_symmetry.space_group_name_H-M   'P 1'
#
loop_
_entity.id
_entity.type
_entity.pdbx_description
1 polymer ?
#
loop_
_entity_poly.entity_id
_entity_poly.type
_entity_poly.pdbx_seq_one_letter_code
_entity_poly.pdbx_strand_id
1 'polypeptide(L)'
;SYDYLIIATGPKLAFDEIEGLGPQGHTKSICHVDHAAAASDKWEEFCAAPGPIVVGAVQGASCFGPAYEYALTMVTDLRKRKIRDKAPMTFVTSEPYIGHLGLGGVGDTKSMLESIFRDRDIKWITNAKIDKVTETSVEVTEVNEDGSVKKAHSLPQKFAAFIPGFRGVDCLKDEDGKWIEGLTNPRGFVLVDKFQRNPTYKNIFAVGVCVAIPPFETTPVPVGVPKTGYMIESMVTATTHNIKELMDGQEPSHLPTWNAVCLADFGDNGVAFVALPQIPPRNVNWSSQGYWVHLAKIGFEKYFLRKVRIGS
;
A
#
# COMPACT_ATOMS: atom_id res chain seq x y z
N SER A 1 21.12 -7.19 27.58
CA SER A 1 19.95 -6.55 28.21
C SER A 1 19.76 -5.16 27.60
N TYR A 2 18.56 -4.65 27.63
CA TYR A 2 18.17 -3.31 27.18
C TYR A 2 17.08 -2.79 28.11
N ASP A 3 17.01 -1.48 28.29
CA ASP A 3 15.97 -0.85 29.08
C ASP A 3 14.71 -0.67 28.22
N TYR A 4 14.86 -0.21 26.99
CA TYR A 4 13.79 -0.04 26.01
C TYR A 4 14.17 -0.66 24.65
N LEU A 5 13.18 -1.25 23.95
CA LEU A 5 13.31 -1.78 22.62
C LEU A 5 12.32 -1.08 21.68
N ILE A 6 12.80 -0.64 20.53
CA ILE A 6 11.96 -0.09 19.46
C ILE A 6 11.94 -1.08 18.29
N ILE A 7 10.77 -1.58 17.92
CA ILE A 7 10.57 -2.43 16.77
C ILE A 7 10.16 -1.57 15.57
N ALA A 8 11.03 -1.50 14.56
CA ALA A 8 10.83 -0.72 13.34
C ALA A 8 11.14 -1.55 12.08
N THR A 9 10.81 -2.84 12.12
CA THR A 9 11.22 -3.84 11.12
C THR A 9 10.50 -3.71 9.77
N GLY A 10 9.44 -2.89 9.70
CA GLY A 10 8.56 -2.88 8.53
C GLY A 10 7.75 -4.17 8.37
N PRO A 11 7.18 -4.42 7.19
CA PRO A 11 6.40 -5.62 6.89
C PRO A 11 7.21 -6.63 6.10
N LYS A 12 6.76 -7.89 6.11
CA LYS A 12 7.09 -8.87 5.08
C LYS A 12 6.06 -8.82 3.96
N LEU A 13 6.51 -8.80 2.72
CA LEU A 13 5.64 -8.86 1.54
C LEU A 13 5.13 -10.29 1.36
N ALA A 14 3.83 -10.50 1.42
CA ALA A 14 3.19 -11.81 1.49
C ALA A 14 2.90 -12.40 0.09
N PHE A 15 3.91 -12.43 -0.79
CA PHE A 15 3.75 -12.99 -2.13
C PHE A 15 3.43 -14.49 -2.12
N ASP A 16 3.94 -15.22 -1.16
CA ASP A 16 3.78 -16.66 -0.98
C ASP A 16 2.36 -17.08 -0.55
N GLU A 17 1.48 -16.14 -0.23
CA GLU A 17 0.07 -16.41 0.07
C GLU A 17 -0.78 -16.67 -1.18
N ILE A 18 -0.27 -16.37 -2.37
CA ILE A 18 -0.98 -16.54 -3.65
C ILE A 18 -0.03 -17.22 -4.65
N GLU A 19 -0.47 -18.36 -5.20
CA GLU A 19 0.32 -19.11 -6.17
C GLU A 19 0.67 -18.26 -7.40
N GLY A 20 1.96 -18.18 -7.72
CA GLY A 20 2.48 -17.44 -8.86
C GLY A 20 2.58 -15.92 -8.67
N LEU A 21 2.23 -15.38 -7.50
CA LEU A 21 2.40 -13.97 -7.21
C LEU A 21 3.85 -13.64 -6.86
N GLY A 22 4.29 -12.44 -7.22
CA GLY A 22 5.58 -11.87 -6.84
C GLY A 22 6.69 -12.01 -7.87
N PRO A 23 7.87 -11.41 -7.61
CA PRO A 23 8.98 -11.35 -8.54
C PRO A 23 9.59 -12.72 -8.91
N GLN A 24 9.48 -13.72 -8.03
CA GLN A 24 9.89 -15.11 -8.28
C GLN A 24 8.80 -15.94 -8.99
N GLY A 25 7.58 -15.40 -9.09
CA GLY A 25 6.46 -15.96 -9.82
C GLY A 25 6.26 -15.28 -11.18
N HIS A 26 5.00 -14.98 -11.47
CA HIS A 26 4.58 -14.43 -12.76
C HIS A 26 4.21 -12.95 -12.72
N THR A 27 4.42 -12.24 -11.58
CA THR A 27 4.09 -10.82 -11.46
C THR A 27 5.31 -9.96 -11.11
N LYS A 28 5.24 -8.68 -11.46
CA LYS A 28 6.21 -7.68 -11.06
C LYS A 28 5.76 -7.00 -9.77
N SER A 29 6.70 -6.36 -9.09
CA SER A 29 6.48 -5.61 -7.86
C SER A 29 7.26 -4.30 -7.90
N ILE A 30 6.73 -3.28 -7.24
CA ILE A 30 7.38 -1.98 -7.04
C ILE A 30 7.57 -1.68 -5.53
N CYS A 31 7.34 -2.68 -4.67
CA CYS A 31 7.41 -2.50 -3.22
C CYS A 31 8.84 -2.47 -2.66
N HIS A 32 9.84 -2.74 -3.47
CA HIS A 32 11.26 -2.72 -3.14
C HIS A 32 12.06 -2.15 -4.30
N VAL A 33 13.18 -1.48 -4.03
CA VAL A 33 13.98 -0.83 -5.09
C VAL A 33 14.48 -1.84 -6.12
N ASP A 34 14.96 -3.00 -5.70
CA ASP A 34 15.43 -4.05 -6.61
C ASP A 34 14.29 -4.64 -7.46
N HIS A 35 13.09 -4.78 -6.87
CA HIS A 35 11.90 -5.20 -7.60
C HIS A 35 11.50 -4.17 -8.66
N ALA A 36 11.56 -2.88 -8.32
CA ALA A 36 11.23 -1.79 -9.25
C ALA A 36 12.23 -1.72 -10.40
N ALA A 37 13.53 -1.89 -10.12
CA ALA A 37 14.57 -1.96 -11.15
C ALA A 37 14.32 -3.12 -12.12
N ALA A 38 14.12 -4.34 -11.59
CA ALA A 38 13.80 -5.51 -12.40
C ALA A 38 12.48 -5.37 -13.17
N ALA A 39 11.47 -4.69 -12.59
CA ALA A 39 10.22 -4.40 -13.28
C ALA A 39 10.42 -3.42 -14.45
N SER A 40 11.33 -2.45 -14.32
CA SER A 40 11.69 -1.51 -15.40
C SER A 40 12.29 -2.22 -16.60
N ASP A 41 13.23 -3.15 -16.39
CA ASP A 41 13.81 -3.94 -17.49
C ASP A 41 12.74 -4.77 -18.21
N LYS A 42 11.85 -5.40 -17.45
CA LYS A 42 10.74 -6.19 -18.01
C LYS A 42 9.68 -5.32 -18.70
N TRP A 43 9.55 -4.06 -18.30
CA TRP A 43 8.70 -3.10 -18.99
C TRP A 43 9.22 -2.74 -20.38
N GLU A 44 10.52 -2.57 -20.53
CA GLU A 44 11.13 -2.32 -21.87
C GLU A 44 10.95 -3.54 -22.80
N GLU A 45 11.16 -4.75 -22.29
CA GLU A 45 10.88 -5.98 -23.04
C GLU A 45 9.40 -6.08 -23.46
N PHE A 46 8.49 -5.75 -22.55
CA PHE A 46 7.04 -5.73 -22.82
C PHE A 46 6.67 -4.70 -23.89
N CYS A 47 7.24 -3.49 -23.84
CA CYS A 47 6.97 -2.44 -24.80
C CYS A 47 7.41 -2.78 -26.22
N ALA A 48 8.42 -3.65 -26.39
CA ALA A 48 8.84 -4.15 -27.71
C ALA A 48 7.81 -5.10 -28.35
N ALA A 49 7.02 -5.80 -27.53
CA ALA A 49 5.96 -6.70 -27.99
C ALA A 49 4.76 -6.65 -27.02
N PRO A 50 3.97 -5.57 -27.03
CA PRO A 50 2.91 -5.33 -26.06
C PRO A 50 1.78 -6.36 -26.12
N GLY A 51 1.02 -6.46 -25.04
CA GLY A 51 -0.12 -7.37 -24.88
C GLY A 51 -0.98 -6.99 -23.67
N PRO A 52 -1.84 -7.88 -23.17
CA PRO A 52 -2.70 -7.59 -22.02
C PRO A 52 -1.91 -7.32 -20.74
N ILE A 53 -2.35 -6.30 -19.98
CA ILE A 53 -1.81 -5.93 -18.67
C ILE A 53 -2.86 -6.18 -17.59
N VAL A 54 -2.45 -6.81 -16.49
CA VAL A 54 -3.25 -6.90 -15.27
C VAL A 54 -2.46 -6.29 -14.11
N VAL A 55 -3.02 -5.28 -13.46
CA VAL A 55 -2.33 -4.50 -12.43
C VAL A 55 -3.28 -4.18 -11.28
N GLY A 56 -2.79 -4.06 -10.05
CA GLY A 56 -3.64 -3.69 -8.93
C GLY A 56 -3.11 -4.04 -7.56
N ALA A 57 -4.03 -4.38 -6.63
CA ALA A 57 -3.69 -4.73 -5.27
C ALA A 57 -4.49 -5.96 -4.82
N VAL A 58 -3.81 -6.94 -4.25
CA VAL A 58 -4.42 -8.19 -3.83
C VAL A 58 -5.15 -8.04 -2.49
N GLN A 59 -5.90 -9.08 -2.08
CA GLN A 59 -6.53 -9.17 -0.77
C GLN A 59 -5.50 -8.98 0.36
N GLY A 60 -5.90 -8.26 1.40
CA GLY A 60 -5.04 -7.93 2.54
C GLY A 60 -3.95 -6.88 2.25
N ALA A 61 -3.92 -6.31 1.05
CA ALA A 61 -3.09 -5.14 0.78
C ALA A 61 -3.53 -3.95 1.65
N SER A 62 -2.57 -3.12 2.03
CA SER A 62 -2.80 -1.90 2.83
C SER A 62 -2.21 -0.64 2.19
N CYS A 63 -1.76 -0.72 0.94
CA CYS A 63 -1.13 0.40 0.24
C CYS A 63 -1.62 0.47 -1.20
N PHE A 64 -2.81 1.02 -1.41
CA PHE A 64 -3.48 1.05 -2.72
C PHE A 64 -2.97 2.17 -3.65
N GLY A 65 -2.58 3.32 -3.08
CA GLY A 65 -2.07 4.47 -3.83
C GLY A 65 -1.02 4.11 -4.88
N PRO A 66 0.04 3.37 -4.53
CA PRO A 66 1.06 2.93 -5.49
C PRO A 66 0.54 2.07 -6.64
N ALA A 67 -0.53 1.27 -6.44
CA ALA A 67 -1.13 0.50 -7.52
C ALA A 67 -1.77 1.41 -8.58
N TYR A 68 -2.51 2.44 -8.14
CA TYR A 68 -3.08 3.46 -9.03
C TYR A 68 -2.00 4.25 -9.74
N GLU A 69 -1.01 4.73 -8.99
CA GLU A 69 0.12 5.50 -9.52
C GLU A 69 0.86 4.71 -10.60
N TYR A 70 1.17 3.43 -10.34
CA TYR A 70 1.88 2.58 -11.28
C TYR A 70 1.05 2.28 -12.54
N ALA A 71 -0.24 1.93 -12.40
CA ALA A 71 -1.13 1.70 -13.53
C ALA A 71 -1.22 2.93 -14.46
N LEU A 72 -1.39 4.10 -13.87
CA LEU A 72 -1.57 5.36 -14.63
C LEU A 72 -0.26 5.85 -15.24
N THR A 73 0.88 5.65 -14.56
CA THR A 73 2.22 5.91 -15.13
C THR A 73 2.51 5.01 -16.33
N MET A 74 2.19 3.71 -16.24
CA MET A 74 2.31 2.78 -17.37
C MET A 74 1.47 3.25 -18.58
N VAL A 75 0.22 3.66 -18.35
CA VAL A 75 -0.64 4.18 -19.43
C VAL A 75 -0.05 5.44 -20.08
N THR A 76 0.50 6.34 -19.26
CA THR A 76 1.16 7.55 -19.75
C THR A 76 2.37 7.21 -20.63
N ASP A 77 3.20 6.25 -20.21
CA ASP A 77 4.35 5.80 -21.01
C ASP A 77 3.90 5.10 -22.33
N LEU A 78 2.91 4.21 -22.27
CA LEU A 78 2.34 3.58 -23.46
C LEU A 78 1.78 4.59 -24.45
N ARG A 79 1.15 5.68 -23.98
CA ARG A 79 0.68 6.79 -24.82
C ARG A 79 1.85 7.54 -25.45
N LYS A 80 2.89 7.86 -24.69
CA LYS A 80 4.12 8.50 -25.20
C LYS A 80 4.80 7.65 -26.29
N ARG A 81 4.81 6.33 -26.11
CA ARG A 81 5.34 5.34 -27.06
C ARG A 81 4.39 5.05 -28.23
N LYS A 82 3.15 5.54 -28.21
CA LYS A 82 2.09 5.31 -29.23
C LYS A 82 1.74 3.82 -29.40
N ILE A 83 1.72 3.06 -28.33
CA ILE A 83 1.39 1.62 -28.29
C ILE A 83 0.28 1.28 -27.31
N ARG A 84 -0.46 2.29 -26.76
CA ARG A 84 -1.51 2.08 -25.76
C ARG A 84 -2.64 1.18 -26.26
N ASP A 85 -2.99 1.27 -27.54
CA ASP A 85 -4.01 0.46 -28.21
C ASP A 85 -3.67 -1.04 -28.28
N LYS A 86 -2.38 -1.38 -28.21
CA LYS A 86 -1.88 -2.76 -28.22
C LYS A 86 -1.76 -3.38 -26.83
N ALA A 87 -2.00 -2.62 -25.78
CA ALA A 87 -1.83 -3.02 -24.38
C ALA A 87 -3.13 -2.81 -23.58
N PRO A 88 -4.20 -3.62 -23.81
CA PRO A 88 -5.41 -3.54 -23.02
C PRO A 88 -5.08 -3.76 -21.52
N MET A 89 -5.63 -2.92 -20.63
CA MET A 89 -5.32 -2.94 -19.20
C MET A 89 -6.56 -3.20 -18.36
N THR A 90 -6.42 -4.09 -17.39
CA THR A 90 -7.41 -4.34 -16.35
C THR A 90 -6.79 -4.09 -14.99
N PHE A 91 -7.40 -3.21 -14.20
CA PHE A 91 -7.06 -2.97 -12.81
C PHE A 91 -7.89 -3.87 -11.90
N VAL A 92 -7.25 -4.64 -11.03
CA VAL A 92 -7.92 -5.59 -10.13
C VAL A 92 -7.58 -5.23 -8.69
N THR A 93 -8.60 -5.03 -7.86
CA THR A 93 -8.38 -4.61 -6.48
C THR A 93 -9.35 -5.27 -5.51
N SER A 94 -8.85 -5.55 -4.30
CA SER A 94 -9.67 -6.00 -3.18
C SER A 94 -10.60 -4.91 -2.63
N GLU A 95 -10.38 -3.66 -3.00
CA GLU A 95 -11.22 -2.54 -2.57
C GLU A 95 -12.68 -2.72 -3.02
N PRO A 96 -13.67 -2.29 -2.22
CA PRO A 96 -15.09 -2.39 -2.58
C PRO A 96 -15.47 -1.47 -3.75
N TYR A 97 -14.70 -0.42 -3.99
CA TYR A 97 -14.83 0.50 -5.12
C TYR A 97 -13.51 1.20 -5.42
N ILE A 98 -13.34 1.69 -6.63
CA ILE A 98 -12.16 2.46 -7.04
C ILE A 98 -12.02 3.72 -6.20
N GLY A 99 -10.82 3.93 -5.63
CA GLY A 99 -10.53 5.10 -4.79
C GLY A 99 -10.97 4.97 -3.34
N HIS A 100 -11.34 3.78 -2.88
CA HIS A 100 -11.56 3.48 -1.46
C HIS A 100 -10.27 3.66 -0.63
N LEU A 101 -9.12 3.27 -1.16
CA LEU A 101 -7.76 3.46 -0.63
C LEU A 101 -7.50 2.82 0.75
N GLY A 102 -8.36 1.90 1.21
CA GLY A 102 -8.33 1.38 2.59
C GLY A 102 -8.80 2.40 3.63
N LEU A 103 -9.44 3.49 3.20
CA LEU A 103 -9.81 4.66 4.02
C LEU A 103 -11.30 5.05 3.87
N GLY A 104 -12.10 4.30 3.13
CA GLY A 104 -13.47 4.68 2.77
C GLY A 104 -13.53 5.84 1.75
N GLY A 105 -12.45 6.00 0.98
CA GLY A 105 -12.27 7.16 0.09
C GLY A 105 -11.79 8.41 0.82
N VAL A 106 -11.31 9.41 0.07
CA VAL A 106 -10.91 10.73 0.60
C VAL A 106 -11.38 11.81 -0.38
N GLY A 107 -12.25 12.73 0.09
CA GLY A 107 -12.88 13.69 -0.81
C GLY A 107 -13.59 12.98 -1.96
N ASP A 108 -13.33 13.41 -3.19
CA ASP A 108 -13.95 12.88 -4.40
C ASP A 108 -13.11 11.76 -5.08
N THR A 109 -12.23 11.07 -4.36
CA THR A 109 -11.31 10.08 -4.95
C THR A 109 -12.02 8.99 -5.76
N LYS A 110 -13.23 8.55 -5.35
CA LYS A 110 -14.02 7.57 -6.10
C LYS A 110 -14.34 8.07 -7.51
N SER A 111 -15.12 9.13 -7.60
CA SER A 111 -15.59 9.67 -8.89
C SER A 111 -14.43 10.15 -9.76
N MET A 112 -13.41 10.73 -9.15
CA MET A 112 -12.20 11.22 -9.82
C MET A 112 -11.39 10.09 -10.46
N LEU A 113 -11.04 9.05 -9.70
CA LEU A 113 -10.25 7.92 -10.21
C LEU A 113 -11.03 7.07 -11.20
N GLU A 114 -12.33 6.88 -10.99
CA GLU A 114 -13.19 6.20 -11.97
C GLU A 114 -13.27 6.97 -13.30
N SER A 115 -13.33 8.31 -13.25
CA SER A 115 -13.30 9.15 -14.46
C SER A 115 -11.96 9.01 -15.18
N ILE A 116 -10.85 9.11 -14.45
CA ILE A 116 -9.49 8.94 -14.99
C ILE A 116 -9.33 7.56 -15.65
N PHE A 117 -9.86 6.51 -15.04
CA PHE A 117 -9.77 5.15 -15.59
C PHE A 117 -10.56 5.03 -16.89
N ARG A 118 -11.78 5.60 -16.95
CA ARG A 118 -12.57 5.67 -18.21
C ARG A 118 -11.83 6.43 -19.30
N ASP A 119 -11.30 7.62 -19.00
CA ASP A 119 -10.57 8.47 -19.94
C ASP A 119 -9.28 7.83 -20.48
N ARG A 120 -8.72 6.88 -19.71
CA ARG A 120 -7.50 6.16 -20.06
C ARG A 120 -7.75 4.74 -20.56
N ASP A 121 -9.01 4.36 -20.78
CA ASP A 121 -9.45 3.03 -21.22
C ASP A 121 -8.88 1.92 -20.31
N ILE A 122 -8.95 2.10 -19.00
CA ILE A 122 -8.61 1.07 -18.01
C ILE A 122 -9.91 0.41 -17.55
N LYS A 123 -10.05 -0.90 -17.75
CA LYS A 123 -11.11 -1.70 -17.14
C LYS A 123 -10.76 -1.99 -15.69
N TRP A 124 -11.76 -2.21 -14.82
CA TRP A 124 -11.49 -2.58 -13.44
C TRP A 124 -12.45 -3.61 -12.87
N ILE A 125 -11.97 -4.35 -11.88
CA ILE A 125 -12.72 -5.30 -11.07
C ILE A 125 -12.43 -4.97 -9.61
N THR A 126 -13.46 -4.66 -8.84
CA THR A 126 -13.41 -4.38 -7.39
C THR A 126 -13.99 -5.55 -6.60
N ASN A 127 -13.87 -5.56 -5.28
CA ASN A 127 -14.20 -6.72 -4.45
C ASN A 127 -13.57 -8.00 -5.02
N ALA A 128 -12.34 -7.90 -5.49
CA ALA A 128 -11.65 -8.94 -6.22
C ALA A 128 -10.61 -9.65 -5.35
N LYS A 129 -10.67 -10.97 -5.36
CA LYS A 129 -9.67 -11.84 -4.76
C LYS A 129 -8.86 -12.48 -5.88
N ILE A 130 -7.55 -12.34 -5.82
CA ILE A 130 -6.63 -13.06 -6.72
C ILE A 130 -6.49 -14.49 -6.18
N ASP A 131 -6.86 -15.46 -6.97
CA ASP A 131 -6.79 -16.88 -6.58
C ASP A 131 -5.44 -17.49 -6.97
N LYS A 132 -4.96 -17.16 -8.17
CA LYS A 132 -3.73 -17.68 -8.75
C LYS A 132 -3.23 -16.80 -9.88
N VAL A 133 -1.91 -16.77 -10.09
CA VAL A 133 -1.29 -16.16 -11.27
C VAL A 133 -0.49 -17.23 -12.03
N THR A 134 -0.68 -17.28 -13.33
CA THR A 134 0.10 -18.11 -14.25
C THR A 134 0.93 -17.22 -15.19
N GLU A 135 1.75 -17.83 -16.02
CA GLU A 135 2.53 -17.10 -17.04
C GLU A 135 1.64 -16.29 -18.00
N THR A 136 0.42 -16.76 -18.26
CA THR A 136 -0.45 -16.20 -19.31
C THR A 136 -1.79 -15.66 -18.78
N SER A 137 -2.13 -15.90 -17.52
CA SER A 137 -3.41 -15.48 -16.93
C SER A 137 -3.33 -15.10 -15.46
N VAL A 138 -4.29 -14.29 -15.03
CA VAL A 138 -4.60 -14.02 -13.63
C VAL A 138 -6.00 -14.51 -13.35
N GLU A 139 -6.12 -15.46 -12.41
CA GLU A 139 -7.42 -16.02 -12.00
C GLU A 139 -7.95 -15.18 -10.82
N VAL A 140 -9.19 -14.70 -10.97
CA VAL A 140 -9.79 -13.72 -10.07
C VAL A 140 -11.21 -14.13 -9.72
N THR A 141 -11.53 -14.14 -8.42
CA THR A 141 -12.89 -14.25 -7.92
C THR A 141 -13.41 -12.87 -7.51
N GLU A 142 -14.41 -12.37 -8.21
CA GLU A 142 -15.18 -11.19 -7.84
C GLU A 142 -16.31 -11.59 -6.89
N VAL A 143 -16.49 -10.87 -5.77
CA VAL A 143 -17.55 -11.18 -4.79
C VAL A 143 -18.56 -10.06 -4.66
N ASN A 144 -19.74 -10.39 -4.18
CA ASN A 144 -20.81 -9.47 -3.82
C ASN A 144 -20.50 -8.80 -2.46
N GLU A 145 -21.32 -7.83 -2.06
CA GLU A 145 -21.21 -7.16 -0.76
C GLU A 145 -21.35 -8.10 0.44
N ASP A 146 -22.09 -9.20 0.29
CA ASP A 146 -22.26 -10.25 1.29
C ASP A 146 -21.12 -11.28 1.33
N GLY A 147 -20.11 -11.13 0.46
CA GLY A 147 -18.98 -12.05 0.32
C GLY A 147 -19.25 -13.28 -0.55
N SER A 148 -20.48 -13.48 -1.07
CA SER A 148 -20.77 -14.55 -2.00
C SER A 148 -20.08 -14.34 -3.35
N VAL A 149 -19.75 -15.44 -4.04
CA VAL A 149 -19.12 -15.36 -5.36
C VAL A 149 -20.07 -14.72 -6.37
N LYS A 150 -19.65 -13.63 -6.99
CA LYS A 150 -20.35 -12.94 -8.06
C LYS A 150 -19.94 -13.49 -9.42
N LYS A 151 -18.64 -13.60 -9.65
CA LYS A 151 -18.09 -14.05 -10.93
C LYS A 151 -16.65 -14.50 -10.80
N ALA A 152 -16.28 -15.58 -11.50
CA ALA A 152 -14.91 -15.96 -11.74
C ALA A 152 -14.42 -15.37 -13.07
N HIS A 153 -13.20 -14.86 -13.09
CA HIS A 153 -12.56 -14.30 -14.26
C HIS A 153 -11.20 -14.98 -14.47
N SER A 154 -10.89 -15.29 -15.74
CA SER A 154 -9.54 -15.65 -16.17
C SER A 154 -9.06 -14.52 -17.08
N LEU A 155 -8.18 -13.66 -16.58
CA LEU A 155 -7.72 -12.47 -17.27
C LEU A 155 -6.40 -12.78 -17.99
N PRO A 156 -6.36 -12.68 -19.33
CA PRO A 156 -5.10 -12.88 -20.04
C PRO A 156 -4.09 -11.80 -19.61
N GLN A 157 -2.84 -12.22 -19.42
CA GLN A 157 -1.77 -11.30 -19.07
C GLN A 157 -0.49 -11.60 -19.88
N LYS A 158 0.20 -10.55 -20.26
CA LYS A 158 1.58 -10.53 -20.74
C LYS A 158 2.49 -9.74 -19.80
N PHE A 159 1.88 -8.86 -19.01
CA PHE A 159 2.52 -8.13 -17.93
C PHE A 159 1.54 -8.03 -16.75
N ALA A 160 1.91 -8.56 -15.61
CA ALA A 160 1.12 -8.41 -14.40
C ALA A 160 1.98 -7.80 -13.28
N ALA A 161 1.37 -6.90 -12.49
CA ALA A 161 2.00 -6.28 -11.34
C ALA A 161 1.00 -6.01 -10.22
N PHE A 162 1.33 -6.45 -9.02
CA PHE A 162 0.42 -6.31 -7.87
C PHE A 162 1.14 -5.81 -6.62
N ILE A 163 0.42 -4.97 -5.87
CA ILE A 163 0.76 -4.69 -4.47
C ILE A 163 0.29 -5.89 -3.63
N PRO A 164 1.19 -6.59 -2.92
CA PRO A 164 0.86 -7.75 -2.12
C PRO A 164 0.18 -7.38 -0.81
N GLY A 165 -0.38 -8.38 -0.13
CA GLY A 165 -0.68 -8.31 1.30
C GLY A 165 0.59 -8.15 2.13
N PHE A 166 0.45 -7.60 3.33
CA PHE A 166 1.55 -7.45 4.28
C PHE A 166 1.32 -8.33 5.50
N ARG A 167 2.42 -8.80 6.10
CA ARG A 167 2.45 -9.50 7.38
C ARG A 167 3.68 -9.09 8.20
N GLY A 168 3.74 -9.52 9.45
CA GLY A 168 4.92 -9.33 10.29
C GLY A 168 6.14 -10.09 9.78
N VAL A 169 7.31 -9.67 10.22
CA VAL A 169 8.58 -10.30 9.89
C VAL A 169 8.87 -11.49 10.82
N ASP A 170 9.57 -12.50 10.32
CA ASP A 170 9.75 -13.76 11.02
C ASP A 170 10.57 -13.64 12.32
N CYS A 171 11.35 -12.57 12.53
CA CYS A 171 12.06 -12.33 13.79
C CYS A 171 11.13 -11.99 14.98
N LEU A 172 9.84 -11.82 14.74
CA LEU A 172 8.80 -11.66 15.77
C LEU A 172 8.09 -12.97 16.12
N LYS A 173 8.65 -14.09 15.70
CA LYS A 173 8.23 -15.43 16.09
C LYS A 173 9.13 -16.00 17.18
N ASP A 174 8.56 -16.89 18.00
CA ASP A 174 9.29 -17.67 18.98
C ASP A 174 10.09 -18.83 18.34
N GLU A 175 10.74 -19.61 19.16
CA GLU A 175 11.55 -20.76 18.76
C GLU A 175 10.72 -21.87 18.06
N ASP A 176 9.42 -21.95 18.36
CA ASP A 176 8.46 -22.86 17.71
C ASP A 176 7.91 -22.30 16.38
N GLY A 177 8.33 -21.13 15.95
CA GLY A 177 7.85 -20.44 14.75
C GLY A 177 6.47 -19.83 14.87
N LYS A 178 5.95 -19.65 16.10
CA LYS A 178 4.66 -19.00 16.39
C LYS A 178 4.89 -17.51 16.65
N TRP A 179 3.90 -16.71 16.31
CA TRP A 179 3.91 -15.28 16.66
C TRP A 179 3.94 -15.11 18.18
N ILE A 180 4.85 -14.27 18.69
CA ILE A 180 5.02 -14.05 20.15
C ILE A 180 3.72 -13.51 20.74
N GLU A 181 3.16 -14.25 21.68
CA GLU A 181 1.90 -13.91 22.35
C GLU A 181 2.03 -12.60 23.13
N GLY A 182 1.00 -11.77 23.04
CA GLY A 182 0.99 -10.45 23.67
C GLY A 182 1.85 -9.40 22.96
N LEU A 183 2.78 -9.81 22.09
CA LEU A 183 3.58 -8.89 21.28
C LEU A 183 2.91 -8.59 19.95
N THR A 184 2.38 -9.61 19.26
CA THR A 184 1.86 -9.48 17.90
C THR A 184 0.40 -9.93 17.79
N ASN A 185 -0.25 -9.47 16.71
CA ASN A 185 -1.54 -10.01 16.27
C ASN A 185 -1.35 -11.29 15.43
N PRO A 186 -2.43 -12.00 15.03
CA PRO A 186 -2.32 -13.22 14.19
C PRO A 186 -1.65 -13.05 12.82
N ARG A 187 -1.51 -11.81 12.33
CA ARG A 187 -0.76 -11.48 11.10
C ARG A 187 0.70 -11.10 11.38
N GLY A 188 1.15 -11.13 12.65
CA GLY A 188 2.51 -10.81 13.07
C GLY A 188 2.80 -9.31 13.18
N PHE A 189 1.79 -8.44 13.12
CA PHE A 189 1.98 -7.01 13.40
C PHE A 189 2.02 -6.74 14.89
N VAL A 190 2.91 -5.83 15.31
CA VAL A 190 3.12 -5.52 16.73
C VAL A 190 1.94 -4.75 17.30
N LEU A 191 1.39 -5.23 18.40
CA LEU A 191 0.32 -4.58 19.15
C LEU A 191 0.88 -3.37 19.90
N VAL A 192 0.22 -2.23 19.80
CA VAL A 192 0.60 -1.01 20.52
C VAL A 192 -0.63 -0.31 21.12
N ASP A 193 -0.39 0.41 22.19
CA ASP A 193 -1.34 1.36 22.76
C ASP A 193 -1.26 2.72 22.04
N LYS A 194 -2.01 3.70 22.50
CA LYS A 194 -2.03 5.06 21.93
C LYS A 194 -0.68 5.80 22.01
N PHE A 195 0.24 5.33 22.83
CA PHE A 195 1.58 5.88 22.99
C PHE A 195 2.65 5.13 22.19
N GLN A 196 2.25 4.22 21.30
CA GLN A 196 3.13 3.32 20.55
C GLN A 196 3.84 2.28 21.41
N ARG A 197 3.41 2.06 22.64
CA ARG A 197 3.95 1.09 23.59
C ARG A 197 3.16 -0.21 23.53
N ASN A 198 3.86 -1.35 23.58
CA ASN A 198 3.17 -2.65 23.64
C ASN A 198 2.37 -2.78 24.95
N PRO A 199 1.10 -3.23 24.91
CA PRO A 199 0.28 -3.32 26.10
C PRO A 199 0.74 -4.41 27.10
N THR A 200 1.44 -5.45 26.65
CA THR A 200 1.96 -6.54 27.48
C THR A 200 3.39 -6.25 27.94
N TYR A 201 4.28 -5.94 27.01
CA TYR A 201 5.70 -5.70 27.25
C TYR A 201 5.96 -4.19 27.33
N LYS A 202 5.88 -3.64 28.53
CA LYS A 202 5.86 -2.17 28.76
C LYS A 202 7.13 -1.42 28.35
N ASN A 203 8.23 -2.10 28.15
CA ASN A 203 9.49 -1.54 27.66
C ASN A 203 9.71 -1.75 26.16
N ILE A 204 8.69 -2.27 25.43
CA ILE A 204 8.73 -2.46 23.99
C ILE A 204 7.80 -1.46 23.31
N PHE A 205 8.35 -0.75 22.32
CA PHE A 205 7.65 0.19 21.46
C PHE A 205 7.70 -0.29 20.02
N ALA A 206 6.75 0.11 19.19
CA ALA A 206 6.81 -0.19 17.77
C ALA A 206 6.33 1.00 16.92
N VAL A 207 7.00 1.20 15.77
CA VAL A 207 6.72 2.30 14.85
C VAL A 207 6.74 1.80 13.40
N GLY A 208 6.00 2.48 12.54
CA GLY A 208 6.01 2.18 11.12
C GLY A 208 5.07 1.07 10.72
N VAL A 209 5.35 0.43 9.58
CA VAL A 209 4.42 -0.53 8.95
C VAL A 209 4.28 -1.83 9.74
N CYS A 210 5.21 -2.14 10.64
CA CYS A 210 5.10 -3.32 11.54
C CYS A 210 4.01 -3.19 12.62
N VAL A 211 3.43 -2.00 12.82
CA VAL A 211 2.40 -1.76 13.84
C VAL A 211 1.05 -2.31 13.41
N ALA A 212 0.33 -2.96 14.32
CA ALA A 212 -1.03 -3.45 14.12
C ALA A 212 -2.02 -2.27 14.14
N ILE A 213 -2.62 -1.97 13.00
CA ILE A 213 -3.73 -1.02 12.87
C ILE A 213 -4.92 -1.79 12.31
N PRO A 214 -6.03 -1.89 13.04
CA PRO A 214 -7.22 -2.57 12.53
C PRO A 214 -7.77 -1.82 11.31
N PRO A 215 -8.39 -2.52 10.35
CA PRO A 215 -9.13 -1.87 9.29
C PRO A 215 -10.25 -1.01 9.89
N PHE A 216 -10.53 0.13 9.24
CA PHE A 216 -11.54 1.04 9.75
C PHE A 216 -12.97 0.52 9.53
N GLU A 217 -13.15 -0.35 8.55
CA GLU A 217 -14.42 -1.03 8.25
C GLU A 217 -14.18 -2.46 7.75
N THR A 218 -15.21 -3.28 7.84
CA THR A 218 -15.20 -4.63 7.25
C THR A 218 -15.59 -4.53 5.77
N THR A 219 -14.79 -5.13 4.91
CA THR A 219 -15.02 -5.19 3.46
C THR A 219 -15.20 -6.64 3.00
N PRO A 220 -15.96 -6.91 1.90
CA PRO A 220 -16.19 -8.28 1.40
C PRO A 220 -14.89 -9.04 1.11
N VAL A 221 -13.90 -8.35 0.56
CA VAL A 221 -12.51 -8.84 0.44
C VAL A 221 -11.66 -7.99 1.38
N PRO A 222 -10.81 -8.58 2.23
CA PRO A 222 -10.06 -7.83 3.22
C PRO A 222 -9.16 -6.76 2.62
N VAL A 223 -9.27 -5.52 3.12
CA VAL A 223 -8.38 -4.40 2.84
C VAL A 223 -7.75 -3.90 4.13
N GLY A 224 -6.47 -3.52 4.07
CA GLY A 224 -5.77 -2.94 5.20
C GLY A 224 -5.80 -1.41 5.17
N VAL A 225 -5.47 -0.80 6.31
CA VAL A 225 -5.30 0.64 6.44
C VAL A 225 -3.88 1.03 6.01
N PRO A 226 -3.71 2.03 5.12
CA PRO A 226 -2.39 2.49 4.72
C PRO A 226 -1.64 3.13 5.90
N LYS A 227 -0.33 2.88 5.95
CA LYS A 227 0.60 3.43 6.94
C LYS A 227 1.59 4.31 6.18
N THR A 228 1.22 5.59 6.04
CA THR A 228 1.96 6.56 5.21
C THR A 228 3.24 7.05 5.89
N GLY A 229 4.20 7.55 5.12
CA GLY A 229 5.44 8.10 5.67
C GLY A 229 5.20 9.23 6.68
N TYR A 230 4.25 10.13 6.40
CA TYR A 230 3.88 11.21 7.31
C TYR A 230 3.37 10.69 8.67
N MET A 231 2.52 9.66 8.66
CA MET A 231 2.03 8.99 9.86
C MET A 231 3.19 8.31 10.63
N ILE A 232 4.12 7.67 9.91
CA ILE A 232 5.28 6.98 10.50
C ILE A 232 6.21 7.98 11.18
N GLU A 233 6.51 9.14 10.58
CA GLU A 233 7.31 10.19 11.21
C GLU A 233 6.69 10.66 12.53
N SER A 234 5.36 10.82 12.56
CA SER A 234 4.63 11.17 13.79
C SER A 234 4.74 10.07 14.86
N MET A 235 4.66 8.78 14.47
CA MET A 235 4.86 7.66 15.41
C MET A 235 6.28 7.70 16.00
N VAL A 236 7.31 7.94 15.19
CA VAL A 236 8.70 8.02 15.64
C VAL A 236 8.88 9.17 16.63
N THR A 237 8.37 10.35 16.30
CA THR A 237 8.45 11.54 17.16
C THR A 237 7.79 11.29 18.51
N ALA A 238 6.54 10.79 18.53
CA ALA A 238 5.82 10.49 19.77
C ALA A 238 6.57 9.42 20.60
N THR A 239 7.05 8.35 19.96
CA THR A 239 7.81 7.28 20.64
C THR A 239 9.06 7.80 21.30
N THR A 240 9.82 8.66 20.62
CA THR A 240 11.06 9.24 21.15
C THR A 240 10.79 10.08 22.39
N HIS A 241 9.75 10.92 22.36
CA HIS A 241 9.37 11.73 23.52
C HIS A 241 8.87 10.85 24.67
N ASN A 242 8.03 9.85 24.40
CA ASN A 242 7.49 8.95 25.43
C ASN A 242 8.58 8.13 26.13
N ILE A 243 9.58 7.64 25.38
CA ILE A 243 10.72 6.93 25.98
C ILE A 243 11.54 7.89 26.87
N LYS A 244 11.76 9.13 26.40
CA LYS A 244 12.48 10.13 27.21
C LYS A 244 11.74 10.45 28.51
N GLU A 245 10.42 10.65 28.47
CA GLU A 245 9.59 10.86 29.66
C GLU A 245 9.72 9.69 30.64
N LEU A 246 9.65 8.44 30.16
CA LEU A 246 9.86 7.27 31.01
C LEU A 246 11.25 7.19 31.63
N MET A 247 12.31 7.59 30.91
CA MET A 247 13.66 7.67 31.44
C MET A 247 13.79 8.75 32.53
N ASP A 248 13.01 9.82 32.40
CA ASP A 248 12.92 10.92 33.39
C ASP A 248 11.94 10.59 34.56
N GLY A 249 11.39 9.35 34.60
CA GLY A 249 10.44 8.89 35.65
C GLY A 249 9.03 9.44 35.47
N GLN A 250 8.67 9.91 34.31
CA GLN A 250 7.36 10.45 33.95
C GLN A 250 6.52 9.44 33.16
N GLU A 251 5.20 9.60 33.15
CA GLU A 251 4.32 8.79 32.31
C GLU A 251 4.28 9.32 30.87
N PRO A 252 4.13 8.44 29.86
CA PRO A 252 4.01 8.82 28.46
C PRO A 252 2.84 9.77 28.21
N SER A 253 3.10 10.88 27.51
CA SER A 253 2.07 11.89 27.24
C SER A 253 1.87 12.22 25.75
N HIS A 254 2.84 11.87 24.89
CA HIS A 254 2.83 12.22 23.48
C HIS A 254 2.05 11.20 22.65
N LEU A 255 1.12 11.69 21.82
CA LEU A 255 0.31 10.90 20.91
C LEU A 255 0.76 11.10 19.46
N PRO A 256 0.90 10.05 18.67
CA PRO A 256 1.11 10.20 17.24
C PRO A 256 -0.15 10.76 16.56
N THR A 257 0.02 11.55 15.52
CA THR A 257 -1.08 11.98 14.66
C THR A 257 -1.18 11.03 13.48
N TRP A 258 -2.36 10.43 13.31
CA TRP A 258 -2.61 9.53 12.19
C TRP A 258 -3.26 10.32 11.05
N ASN A 259 -2.43 11.04 10.33
CA ASN A 259 -2.83 11.90 9.23
C ASN A 259 -2.29 11.35 7.89
N ALA A 260 -3.06 11.49 6.82
CA ALA A 260 -2.61 11.16 5.48
C ALA A 260 -2.55 12.42 4.61
N VAL A 261 -1.36 12.66 4.05
CA VAL A 261 -1.10 13.63 2.98
C VAL A 261 -0.39 12.87 1.87
N CYS A 262 -1.03 12.72 0.73
CA CYS A 262 -0.52 11.88 -0.35
C CYS A 262 -0.54 12.61 -1.68
N LEU A 263 0.49 12.36 -2.48
CA LEU A 263 0.63 12.79 -3.86
C LEU A 263 0.79 11.54 -4.73
N ALA A 264 -0.15 11.26 -5.61
CA ALA A 264 -0.06 10.20 -6.61
C ALA A 264 0.25 10.82 -7.98
N ASP A 265 1.40 10.47 -8.56
CA ASP A 265 1.85 10.97 -9.85
C ASP A 265 1.50 9.98 -10.97
N PHE A 266 0.93 10.48 -12.05
CA PHE A 266 0.54 9.68 -13.22
C PHE A 266 1.45 9.91 -14.44
N GLY A 267 2.57 10.61 -14.24
CA GLY A 267 3.56 10.89 -15.27
C GLY A 267 3.21 12.04 -16.23
N ASP A 268 1.96 12.51 -16.23
CA ASP A 268 1.45 13.64 -17.01
C ASP A 268 0.45 14.49 -16.22
N ASN A 269 0.01 14.01 -15.09
CA ASN A 269 -0.97 14.60 -14.19
C ASN A 269 -0.81 13.92 -12.83
N GLY A 270 -1.66 14.22 -11.85
CA GLY A 270 -1.66 13.53 -10.57
C GLY A 270 -2.87 13.86 -9.71
N VAL A 271 -3.02 13.14 -8.61
CA VAL A 271 -4.02 13.36 -7.58
C VAL A 271 -3.33 13.57 -6.23
N ALA A 272 -3.70 14.65 -5.56
CA ALA A 272 -3.36 14.88 -4.17
C ALA A 272 -4.58 14.64 -3.29
N PHE A 273 -4.39 14.08 -2.10
CA PHE A 273 -5.43 14.01 -1.10
C PHE A 273 -4.91 14.24 0.31
N VAL A 274 -5.79 14.80 1.16
CA VAL A 274 -5.53 15.11 2.56
C VAL A 274 -6.67 14.55 3.40
N ALA A 275 -6.34 13.70 4.35
CA ALA A 275 -7.27 13.11 5.32
C ALA A 275 -6.73 13.32 6.74
N LEU A 276 -7.36 14.20 7.52
CA LEU A 276 -6.94 14.58 8.86
C LEU A 276 -8.11 14.45 9.86
N PRO A 277 -8.08 13.45 10.74
CA PRO A 277 -7.20 12.30 10.74
C PRO A 277 -7.46 11.37 9.54
N GLN A 278 -6.53 10.45 9.27
CA GLN A 278 -6.66 9.47 8.18
C GLN A 278 -7.93 8.61 8.32
N ILE A 279 -8.22 8.15 9.53
CA ILE A 279 -9.42 7.35 9.86
C ILE A 279 -10.57 8.31 10.23
N PRO A 280 -11.78 8.11 9.69
CA PRO A 280 -12.96 8.91 10.07
C PRO A 280 -13.32 8.81 11.55
N PRO A 281 -13.96 9.84 12.17
CA PRO A 281 -14.41 11.10 11.51
C PRO A 281 -13.24 12.06 11.22
N ARG A 282 -13.31 12.76 10.10
CA ARG A 282 -12.24 13.65 9.61
C ARG A 282 -12.60 15.12 9.75
N ASN A 283 -11.63 15.92 10.19
CA ASN A 283 -11.75 17.38 10.21
C ASN A 283 -11.38 17.97 8.83
N VAL A 284 -10.46 17.31 8.10
CA VAL A 284 -10.12 17.64 6.72
C VAL A 284 -10.28 16.41 5.85
N ASN A 285 -11.05 16.55 4.79
CA ASN A 285 -11.31 15.50 3.81
C ASN A 285 -11.31 16.16 2.40
N TRP A 286 -10.14 16.20 1.77
CA TRP A 286 -9.93 16.94 0.54
C TRP A 286 -9.14 16.14 -0.48
N SER A 287 -9.53 16.29 -1.75
CA SER A 287 -8.76 15.76 -2.89
C SER A 287 -8.76 16.77 -4.03
N SER A 288 -7.71 16.72 -4.85
CA SER A 288 -7.58 17.57 -6.04
C SER A 288 -6.75 16.86 -7.11
N GLN A 289 -7.08 17.11 -8.36
CA GLN A 289 -6.36 16.64 -9.52
C GLN A 289 -5.69 17.81 -10.23
N GLY A 290 -4.50 17.58 -10.79
CA GLY A 290 -3.86 18.59 -11.63
C GLY A 290 -2.40 18.25 -11.97
N TYR A 291 -1.90 18.93 -13.01
CA TYR A 291 -0.49 18.84 -13.40
C TYR A 291 0.46 19.32 -12.29
N TRP A 292 -0.02 20.21 -11.42
CA TRP A 292 0.72 20.69 -10.26
C TRP A 292 1.16 19.56 -9.31
N VAL A 293 0.37 18.46 -9.23
CA VAL A 293 0.70 17.29 -8.38
C VAL A 293 1.93 16.57 -8.93
N HIS A 294 2.02 16.42 -10.26
CA HIS A 294 3.21 15.88 -10.93
C HIS A 294 4.46 16.71 -10.58
N LEU A 295 4.38 18.03 -10.70
CA LEU A 295 5.49 18.92 -10.35
C LEU A 295 5.84 18.85 -8.85
N ALA A 296 4.84 18.80 -7.97
CA ALA A 296 5.02 18.66 -6.53
C ALA A 296 5.70 17.33 -6.18
N LYS A 297 5.35 16.23 -6.85
CA LYS A 297 5.99 14.93 -6.65
C LYS A 297 7.47 14.96 -7.03
N ILE A 298 7.82 15.55 -8.19
CA ILE A 298 9.22 15.74 -8.62
C ILE A 298 10.00 16.59 -7.58
N GLY A 299 9.38 17.66 -7.09
CA GLY A 299 9.98 18.51 -6.04
C GLY A 299 10.22 17.75 -4.74
N PHE A 300 9.22 16.95 -4.32
CA PHE A 300 9.30 16.10 -3.13
C PHE A 300 10.39 15.03 -3.27
N GLU A 301 10.50 14.37 -4.41
CA GLU A 301 11.56 13.39 -4.69
C GLU A 301 12.95 14.00 -4.51
N LYS A 302 13.20 15.16 -5.14
CA LYS A 302 14.48 15.88 -5.02
C LYS A 302 14.79 16.27 -3.56
N TYR A 303 13.78 16.76 -2.84
CA TYR A 303 13.90 17.10 -1.42
C TYR A 303 14.26 15.87 -0.59
N PHE A 304 13.51 14.76 -0.77
CA PHE A 304 13.70 13.52 -0.02
C PHE A 304 15.08 12.89 -0.28
N LEU A 305 15.50 12.79 -1.54
CA LEU A 305 16.82 12.27 -1.90
C LEU A 305 17.94 13.12 -1.33
N ARG A 306 17.77 14.45 -1.31
CA ARG A 306 18.73 15.36 -0.66
C ARG A 306 18.78 15.11 0.85
N LYS A 307 17.62 15.03 1.52
CA LYS A 307 17.52 14.77 2.96
C LYS A 307 18.25 13.48 3.33
N VAL A 308 17.99 12.38 2.60
CA VAL A 308 18.67 11.09 2.83
C VAL A 308 20.18 11.19 2.65
N ARG A 309 20.65 11.93 1.63
CA ARG A 309 22.09 12.10 1.33
C ARG A 309 22.82 12.86 2.42
N ILE A 310 22.23 13.89 3.00
CA ILE A 310 22.88 14.74 4.01
C ILE A 310 22.63 14.27 5.45
N GLY A 311 21.77 13.26 5.66
CA GLY A 311 21.50 12.67 6.98
C GLY A 311 20.71 13.59 7.92
N SER A 312 19.87 14.47 7.40
CA SER A 312 19.08 15.42 8.20
C SER A 312 17.59 15.20 8.06
#